data_14ba6012a4c33cbd6cd0c0436496b84f
#
_entry.id   14ba6012a4c33cbd6cd0c0436496b84f
#
_cell.length_a   1.000
_cell.length_b   1.000
_cell.length_c   1.000
_cell.angle_alpha   90.00
_cell.angle_beta   90.00
_cell.angle_gamma   90.00
#
_symmetry.space_group_name_H-M   'P 1'
#
loop_
_entity.id
_entity.type
_entity.pdbx_description
1 polymer ?
#
loop_
_entity_poly.entity_id
_entity_poly.type
_entity_poly.pdbx_seq_one_letter_code
_entity_poly.pdbx_strand_id
1 'polypeptide(L)'
;MNNLNTFLLDTNTVMYLIKGDETVLQLIDQKHVAINFIVEIELLGWKSMTSELQTVILDLIKDVTYFDYSYRVKQRTIAIRQKYNFKLADAFIAATALEFDLTLVSADKIFSKIDDLRLINFIPSFQK
;
A
#
# COMPACT_ATOMS: atom_id res chain seq x y z
N MET A 1 -3.52 7.62 19.00
CA MET A 1 -3.98 6.32 18.48
C MET A 1 -2.77 5.49 18.06
N ASN A 2 -2.76 4.22 18.45
CA ASN A 2 -1.66 3.31 18.14
C ASN A 2 -1.93 2.61 16.81
N ASN A 3 -1.05 2.80 15.81
CA ASN A 3 -1.20 2.23 14.48
C ASN A 3 -0.33 0.98 14.26
N LEU A 4 0.18 0.35 15.33
CA LEU A 4 1.10 -0.79 15.22
C LEU A 4 0.48 -1.97 14.47
N ASN A 5 -0.86 -2.15 14.53
CA ASN A 5 -1.56 -3.23 13.85
C ASN A 5 -2.22 -2.78 12.55
N THR A 6 -1.90 -1.59 12.05
CA THR A 6 -2.45 -1.11 10.80
C THR A 6 -1.42 -1.30 9.69
N PHE A 7 -1.80 -2.10 8.71
CA PHE A 7 -0.96 -2.46 7.58
C PHE A 7 -1.41 -1.69 6.34
N LEU A 8 -0.51 -0.86 5.83
CA LEU A 8 -0.72 -0.14 4.57
C LEU A 8 -0.31 -1.07 3.42
N LEU A 9 -1.21 -1.29 2.49
CA LEU A 9 -0.95 -2.14 1.32
C LEU A 9 -0.64 -1.25 0.12
N ASP A 10 0.41 -1.60 -0.63
CA ASP A 10 0.64 -0.97 -1.92
C ASP A 10 -0.30 -1.59 -2.97
N THR A 11 -0.27 -1.05 -4.19
CA THR A 11 -1.21 -1.44 -5.24
C THR A 11 -1.12 -2.91 -5.58
N ASN A 12 0.09 -3.44 -5.77
CA ASN A 12 0.26 -4.83 -6.12
C ASN A 12 -0.18 -5.76 -5.00
N THR A 13 0.05 -5.38 -3.74
CA THR A 13 -0.40 -6.17 -2.60
C THR A 13 -1.92 -6.27 -2.57
N VAL A 14 -2.63 -5.17 -2.86
CA VAL A 14 -4.10 -5.20 -2.97
C VAL A 14 -4.53 -6.15 -4.08
N MET A 15 -3.85 -6.13 -5.22
CA MET A 15 -4.18 -7.05 -6.31
C MET A 15 -3.94 -8.51 -5.93
N TYR A 16 -2.87 -8.81 -5.20
CA TYR A 16 -2.64 -10.16 -4.67
C TYR A 16 -3.75 -10.57 -3.71
N LEU A 17 -4.17 -9.64 -2.84
CA LEU A 17 -5.28 -9.90 -1.91
C LEU A 17 -6.57 -10.25 -2.67
N ILE A 18 -6.91 -9.48 -3.69
CA ILE A 18 -8.12 -9.70 -4.50
C ILE A 18 -8.06 -11.05 -5.20
N LYS A 19 -6.88 -11.46 -5.64
CA LYS A 19 -6.67 -12.77 -6.29
C LYS A 19 -6.63 -13.94 -5.31
N GLY A 20 -6.67 -13.67 -4.00
CA GLY A 20 -6.66 -14.71 -2.98
C GLY A 20 -5.28 -15.26 -2.65
N ASP A 21 -4.22 -14.46 -2.82
CA ASP A 21 -2.87 -14.88 -2.45
C ASP A 21 -2.81 -15.26 -0.97
N GLU A 22 -2.39 -16.49 -0.69
CA GLU A 22 -2.43 -17.04 0.69
C GLU A 22 -1.47 -16.32 1.61
N THR A 23 -0.30 -15.90 1.11
CA THR A 23 0.68 -15.18 1.92
C THR A 23 0.10 -13.85 2.40
N VAL A 24 -0.54 -13.09 1.49
CA VAL A 24 -1.17 -11.82 1.85
C VAL A 24 -2.32 -12.06 2.84
N LEU A 25 -3.17 -13.05 2.58
CA LEU A 25 -4.30 -13.35 3.47
C LEU A 25 -3.82 -13.65 4.90
N GLN A 26 -2.74 -14.41 5.04
CA GLN A 26 -2.17 -14.72 6.34
C GLN A 26 -1.56 -13.50 7.03
N LEU A 27 -0.88 -12.65 6.25
CA LEU A 27 -0.23 -11.46 6.80
C LEU A 27 -1.23 -10.46 7.38
N ILE A 28 -2.39 -10.30 6.73
CA ILE A 28 -3.37 -9.29 7.16
C ILE A 28 -4.41 -9.82 8.13
N ASP A 29 -4.39 -11.13 8.42
CA ASP A 29 -5.34 -11.73 9.35
C ASP A 29 -5.23 -11.06 10.71
N GLN A 30 -6.37 -10.64 11.28
CA GLN A 30 -6.46 -9.94 12.56
C GLN A 30 -5.77 -8.57 12.57
N LYS A 31 -5.48 -8.01 11.40
CA LYS A 31 -4.86 -6.69 11.27
C LYS A 31 -5.85 -5.69 10.67
N HIS A 32 -5.63 -4.42 10.97
CA HIS A 32 -6.34 -3.35 10.27
C HIS A 32 -5.62 -3.07 8.96
N VAL A 33 -6.37 -3.02 7.88
CA VAL A 33 -5.83 -2.81 6.53
C VAL A 33 -6.12 -1.38 6.10
N ALA A 34 -5.14 -0.75 5.49
CA ALA A 34 -5.25 0.60 4.99
C ALA A 34 -4.72 0.70 3.57
N ILE A 35 -5.24 1.67 2.84
CA ILE A 35 -4.69 2.11 1.55
C ILE A 35 -4.61 3.64 1.57
N ASN A 36 -3.85 4.19 0.63
CA ASN A 36 -3.84 5.64 0.43
C ASN A 36 -4.47 6.02 -0.92
N PHE A 37 -4.56 7.32 -1.18
CA PHE A 37 -5.19 7.83 -2.40
C PHE A 37 -4.46 7.39 -3.69
N ILE A 38 -3.14 7.20 -3.64
CA ILE A 38 -2.37 6.73 -4.80
C ILE A 38 -2.76 5.31 -5.18
N VAL A 39 -2.92 4.44 -4.19
CA VAL A 39 -3.35 3.06 -4.42
C VAL A 39 -4.74 3.04 -5.08
N GLU A 40 -5.65 3.86 -4.57
CA GLU A 40 -6.98 4.00 -5.18
C GLU A 40 -6.89 4.41 -6.65
N ILE A 41 -6.08 5.43 -6.96
CA ILE A 41 -5.93 5.93 -8.32
C ILE A 41 -5.35 4.84 -9.22
N GLU A 42 -4.33 4.13 -8.76
CA GLU A 42 -3.70 3.08 -9.56
C GLU A 42 -4.64 1.90 -9.81
N LEU A 43 -5.40 1.50 -8.79
CA LEU A 43 -6.35 0.40 -8.91
C LEU A 43 -7.48 0.74 -9.88
N LEU A 44 -8.15 1.87 -9.64
CA LEU A 44 -9.32 2.25 -10.44
C LEU A 44 -8.94 2.81 -11.80
N GLY A 45 -7.71 3.29 -11.96
CA GLY A 45 -7.21 3.83 -13.23
C GLY A 45 -6.64 2.79 -14.17
N TRP A 46 -6.70 1.51 -13.83
CA TRP A 46 -6.15 0.47 -14.68
C TRP A 46 -6.93 0.37 -16.00
N LYS A 47 -6.17 0.35 -17.13
CA LYS A 47 -6.78 0.38 -18.48
C LYS A 47 -7.68 -0.80 -18.78
N SER A 48 -7.37 -1.97 -18.22
CA SER A 48 -8.10 -3.22 -18.47
C SER A 48 -9.20 -3.46 -17.45
N MET A 49 -9.68 -2.38 -16.81
CA MET A 49 -10.72 -2.48 -15.80
C MET A 49 -12.00 -3.10 -16.37
N THR A 50 -12.58 -4.04 -15.60
CA THR A 50 -13.89 -4.61 -15.90
C THR A 50 -14.89 -4.12 -14.85
N SER A 51 -16.19 -4.23 -15.17
CA SER A 51 -17.23 -3.87 -14.20
C SER A 51 -17.14 -4.71 -12.93
N GLU A 52 -16.85 -6.00 -13.08
CA GLU A 52 -16.74 -6.93 -11.94
C GLU A 52 -15.57 -6.54 -11.05
N LEU A 53 -14.41 -6.27 -11.62
CA LEU A 53 -13.23 -5.89 -10.85
C LEU A 53 -13.44 -4.55 -10.17
N GLN A 54 -14.06 -3.58 -10.87
CA GLN A 54 -14.35 -2.27 -10.29
C GLN A 54 -15.23 -2.41 -9.05
N THR A 55 -16.26 -3.25 -9.10
CA THR A 55 -17.14 -3.50 -7.96
C THR A 55 -16.35 -4.06 -6.78
N VAL A 56 -15.49 -5.05 -7.03
CA VAL A 56 -14.65 -5.65 -5.98
C VAL A 56 -13.75 -4.59 -5.33
N ILE A 57 -13.10 -3.76 -6.14
CA ILE A 57 -12.19 -2.71 -5.64
C ILE A 57 -12.96 -1.68 -4.82
N LEU A 58 -14.12 -1.21 -5.32
CA LEU A 58 -14.92 -0.22 -4.61
C LEU A 58 -15.42 -0.77 -3.26
N ASP A 59 -15.82 -2.03 -3.22
CA ASP A 59 -16.23 -2.67 -1.98
C ASP A 59 -15.07 -2.77 -1.00
N LEU A 60 -13.88 -3.13 -1.47
CA LEU A 60 -12.69 -3.18 -0.64
C LEU A 60 -12.36 -1.82 -0.04
N ILE A 61 -12.42 -0.75 -0.85
CA ILE A 61 -12.13 0.61 -0.41
C ILE A 61 -13.05 1.03 0.74
N LYS A 62 -14.32 0.60 0.71
CA LYS A 62 -15.27 0.89 1.80
C LYS A 62 -14.89 0.21 3.11
N ASP A 63 -14.21 -0.92 3.05
CA ASP A 63 -13.96 -1.77 4.22
C ASP A 63 -12.61 -1.49 4.88
N VAL A 64 -11.73 -0.71 4.24
CA VAL A 64 -10.38 -0.44 4.75
C VAL A 64 -10.27 0.99 5.25
N THR A 65 -9.24 1.24 6.07
CA THR A 65 -8.88 2.60 6.46
C THR A 65 -8.26 3.30 5.26
N TYR A 66 -8.71 4.52 4.99
CA TYR A 66 -8.28 5.27 3.81
C TYR A 66 -7.52 6.52 4.23
N PHE A 67 -6.30 6.68 3.73
CA PHE A 67 -5.46 7.86 3.96
C PHE A 67 -5.42 8.71 2.72
N ASP A 68 -6.08 9.87 2.78
CA ASP A 68 -6.12 10.79 1.66
C ASP A 68 -4.84 11.64 1.60
N TYR A 69 -4.72 12.43 0.54
CA TYR A 69 -3.65 13.40 0.40
C TYR A 69 -3.58 14.33 1.60
N SER A 70 -2.37 14.65 2.02
CA SER A 70 -2.15 15.66 3.05
C SER A 70 -0.87 16.44 2.74
N TYR A 71 -0.78 17.65 3.29
CA TYR A 71 0.42 18.47 3.13
C TYR A 71 1.66 17.77 3.68
N ARG A 72 1.54 17.13 4.84
CA ARG A 72 2.68 16.43 5.46
C ARG A 72 3.16 15.26 4.62
N VAL A 73 2.23 14.48 4.07
CA VAL A 73 2.59 13.37 3.18
C VAL A 73 3.29 13.92 1.95
N LYS A 74 2.81 15.02 1.37
CA LYS A 74 3.48 15.65 0.24
C LYS A 74 4.92 16.03 0.58
N GLN A 75 5.14 16.66 1.73
CA GLN A 75 6.50 17.08 2.13
C GLN A 75 7.42 15.87 2.32
N ARG A 76 6.93 14.79 2.93
CA ARG A 76 7.72 13.56 3.07
C ARG A 76 8.02 12.92 1.71
N THR A 77 7.05 12.96 0.80
CA THR A 77 7.24 12.43 -0.56
C THR A 77 8.37 13.17 -1.27
N ILE A 78 8.39 14.49 -1.16
CA ILE A 78 9.46 15.31 -1.75
C ILE A 78 10.82 14.91 -1.17
N ALA A 79 10.90 14.78 0.16
CA ALA A 79 12.14 14.41 0.83
C ALA A 79 12.64 13.02 0.40
N ILE A 80 11.73 12.06 0.27
CA ILE A 80 12.07 10.71 -0.18
C ILE A 80 12.64 10.75 -1.59
N ARG A 81 12.01 11.51 -2.48
CA ARG A 81 12.48 11.60 -3.87
C ARG A 81 13.81 12.33 -4.00
N GLN A 82 14.11 13.23 -3.11
CA GLN A 82 15.42 13.91 -3.08
C GLN A 82 16.54 12.99 -2.60
N LYS A 83 16.21 12.07 -1.69
CA LYS A 83 17.21 11.20 -1.07
C LYS A 83 17.37 9.86 -1.78
N TYR A 84 16.29 9.32 -2.31
CA TYR A 84 16.25 7.99 -2.92
C TYR A 84 15.73 8.08 -4.35
N ASN A 85 16.08 7.09 -5.17
CA ASN A 85 15.61 7.02 -6.55
C ASN A 85 14.27 6.26 -6.59
N PHE A 86 13.19 6.91 -6.16
CA PHE A 86 11.85 6.32 -6.09
C PHE A 86 10.94 6.88 -7.17
N LYS A 87 10.08 6.03 -7.73
CA LYS A 87 8.96 6.48 -8.55
C LYS A 87 7.99 7.28 -7.68
N LEU A 88 7.25 8.18 -8.31
CA LEU A 88 6.33 9.09 -7.59
C LEU A 88 5.33 8.31 -6.73
N ALA A 89 4.67 7.31 -7.31
CA ALA A 89 3.67 6.52 -6.58
C ALA A 89 4.27 5.81 -5.37
N ASP A 90 5.44 5.17 -5.53
CA ASP A 90 6.11 4.47 -4.44
C ASP A 90 6.52 5.44 -3.33
N ALA A 91 7.00 6.62 -3.70
CA ALA A 91 7.37 7.64 -2.72
C ALA A 91 6.16 8.11 -1.90
N PHE A 92 5.00 8.31 -2.55
CA PHE A 92 3.76 8.66 -1.84
C PHE A 92 3.32 7.56 -0.87
N ILE A 93 3.45 6.31 -1.27
CA ILE A 93 3.07 5.17 -0.43
C ILE A 93 3.98 5.09 0.80
N ALA A 94 5.30 5.17 0.59
CA ALA A 94 6.25 5.16 1.70
C ALA A 94 6.04 6.36 2.64
N ALA A 95 5.80 7.54 2.07
CA ALA A 95 5.56 8.75 2.85
C ALA A 95 4.32 8.62 3.74
N THR A 96 3.26 8.00 3.24
CA THR A 96 2.04 7.75 4.00
C THR A 96 2.34 6.85 5.20
N ALA A 97 3.07 5.77 4.98
CA ALA A 97 3.44 4.84 6.05
C ALA A 97 4.28 5.56 7.13
N LEU A 98 5.24 6.38 6.71
CA LEU A 98 6.08 7.12 7.65
C LEU A 98 5.29 8.16 8.44
N GLU A 99 4.43 8.93 7.76
CA GLU A 99 3.69 10.00 8.43
C GLU A 99 2.72 9.46 9.47
N PHE A 100 2.05 8.36 9.20
CA PHE A 100 1.04 7.81 10.07
C PHE A 100 1.51 6.60 10.88
N ASP A 101 2.81 6.32 10.82
CA ASP A 101 3.45 5.25 11.59
C ASP A 101 2.81 3.89 11.32
N LEU A 102 2.61 3.59 10.04
CA LEU A 102 2.01 2.33 9.57
C LEU A 102 3.10 1.33 9.17
N THR A 103 2.75 0.05 9.17
CA THR A 103 3.60 -0.98 8.58
C THR A 103 3.21 -1.14 7.12
N LEU A 104 4.16 -0.93 6.20
CA LEU A 104 3.94 -1.15 4.77
C LEU A 104 4.10 -2.63 4.46
N VAL A 105 3.15 -3.18 3.71
CA VAL A 105 3.21 -4.57 3.23
C VAL A 105 3.38 -4.53 1.71
N SER A 106 4.51 -5.01 1.22
CA SER A 106 4.86 -4.94 -0.20
C SER A 106 5.77 -6.08 -0.60
N ALA A 107 5.59 -6.58 -1.81
CA ALA A 107 6.52 -7.55 -2.42
C ALA A 107 7.71 -6.86 -3.09
N ASP A 108 7.68 -5.54 -3.23
CA ASP A 108 8.75 -4.78 -3.90
C ASP A 108 9.87 -4.46 -2.90
N LYS A 109 11.07 -4.89 -3.24
CA LYS A 109 12.24 -4.70 -2.39
C LYS A 109 12.73 -3.25 -2.33
N ILE A 110 12.27 -2.37 -3.23
CA ILE A 110 12.72 -0.98 -3.27
C ILE A 110 12.52 -0.29 -1.92
N PHE A 111 11.43 -0.62 -1.23
CA PHE A 111 11.09 0.02 0.04
C PHE A 111 12.08 -0.27 1.16
N SER A 112 12.88 -1.33 1.06
CA SER A 112 13.89 -1.66 2.07
C SER A 112 15.02 -0.64 2.12
N LYS A 113 15.13 0.24 1.12
CA LYS A 113 16.12 1.32 1.12
C LYS A 113 15.85 2.39 2.17
N ILE A 114 14.62 2.49 2.66
CA ILE A 114 14.23 3.51 3.63
C ILE A 114 14.34 2.91 5.04
N ASP A 115 15.36 3.34 5.78
CA ASP A 115 15.70 2.75 7.08
C ASP A 115 14.61 2.88 8.12
N ASP A 116 13.92 4.03 8.14
CA ASP A 116 12.90 4.33 9.15
C ASP A 116 11.54 3.68 8.88
N LEU A 117 11.39 3.06 7.71
CA LEU A 117 10.12 2.49 7.30
C LEU A 117 9.93 1.10 7.90
N ARG A 118 8.80 0.89 8.58
CA ARG A 118 8.41 -0.46 8.98
C ARG A 118 7.85 -1.17 7.76
N LEU A 119 8.54 -2.21 7.32
CA LEU A 119 8.24 -2.92 6.08
C LEU A 119 8.13 -4.42 6.35
N ILE A 120 7.04 -5.01 5.87
CA ILE A 120 6.95 -6.44 5.68
C ILE A 120 7.10 -6.69 4.18
N ASN A 121 8.26 -7.19 3.78
CA ASN A 121 8.55 -7.54 2.40
C ASN A 121 8.29 -9.03 2.23
N PHE A 122 7.29 -9.38 1.42
CA PHE A 122 6.84 -10.76 1.28
C PHE A 122 7.06 -11.29 -0.12
N ILE A 123 7.00 -12.62 -0.25
CA ILE A 123 7.01 -13.30 -1.54
C ILE A 123 5.61 -13.83 -1.79
N PRO A 124 4.91 -13.38 -2.84
CA PRO A 124 3.55 -13.85 -3.13
C PRO A 124 3.52 -15.35 -3.35
N SER A 125 2.46 -16.01 -2.89
CA SER A 125 2.30 -17.45 -3.05
C SER A 125 2.17 -17.86 -4.53
N PHE A 126 1.61 -16.98 -5.35
CA PHE A 126 1.48 -17.24 -6.79
C PHE A 126 2.81 -17.28 -7.54
N GLN A 127 3.90 -16.81 -6.92
CA GLN A 127 5.22 -16.75 -7.55
C GLN A 127 6.20 -17.79 -7.00
N LYS A 128 5.73 -18.65 -6.13
CA LYS A 128 6.55 -19.72 -5.56
C LYS A 128 6.63 -20.93 -6.47
#